data_434a198f607906319d031ca78fe56ce7
#
_entry.id   434a198f607906319d031ca78fe56ce7
#
_cell.length_a   1.000
_cell.length_b   1.000
_cell.length_c   1.000
_cell.angle_alpha   90.00
_cell.angle_beta   90.00
_cell.angle_gamma   90.00
#
_symmetry.space_group_name_H-M   'P 1'
#
loop_
_entity.id
_entity.type
_entity.pdbx_description
1 polymer ?
#
loop_
_entity_poly.entity_id
_entity_poly.type
_entity_poly.pdbx_seq_one_letter_code
_entity_poly.pdbx_strand_id
1 'polypeptide(L)'
;MKARWLVAAVLVAGLAGGCALPTPVRRSGTAVETPGSASAPGAAEVEVPVAEPAAPEAVPGGAVVALVRTASDEARAGRYDAAAGALERAIRIEPRDPELWARLAELRLRQGQPRQAEATALKAVSLAGPDRRDLKARGYRLVAEARRALDDLHGARAFASRRQ
;
A
#
# COMPACT_ATOMS: atom_id res chain seq x y z
N MET A 1 -40.15 4.36 36.46
CA MET A 1 -39.83 3.18 37.32
C MET A 1 -38.40 2.81 37.11
N LYS A 2 -37.69 2.77 38.18
CA LYS A 2 -36.26 2.55 38.40
C LYS A 2 -35.84 1.12 38.05
N ALA A 3 -34.75 0.93 37.36
CA ALA A 3 -33.95 -0.31 37.47
C ALA A 3 -32.64 -0.04 36.76
N ARG A 4 -31.59 0.05 37.40
CA ARG A 4 -30.65 -0.84 38.14
C ARG A 4 -29.43 -1.13 37.27
N TRP A 5 -28.46 -0.33 37.56
CA TRP A 5 -27.03 -0.53 37.28
C TRP A 5 -26.56 -1.86 37.88
N LEU A 6 -25.85 -2.63 37.10
CA LEU A 6 -24.91 -3.63 37.63
C LEU A 6 -23.51 -3.40 37.01
N VAL A 7 -22.70 -2.81 37.88
CA VAL A 7 -21.24 -2.71 37.74
C VAL A 7 -20.66 -4.10 37.93
N ALA A 8 -19.97 -4.60 36.95
CA ALA A 8 -19.05 -5.73 37.15
C ALA A 8 -17.63 -5.24 36.87
N ALA A 9 -16.97 -4.84 37.94
CA ALA A 9 -15.54 -4.64 37.98
C ALA A 9 -14.86 -6.01 37.97
N VAL A 10 -14.07 -6.31 36.93
CA VAL A 10 -13.10 -7.41 36.96
C VAL A 10 -11.72 -6.81 36.96
N LEU A 11 -11.15 -6.85 38.14
CA LEU A 11 -9.77 -6.56 38.48
C LEU A 11 -8.97 -7.83 38.16
N VAL A 12 -8.05 -7.80 37.18
CA VAL A 12 -7.00 -8.80 37.07
C VAL A 12 -5.67 -8.09 37.07
N ALA A 13 -5.01 -8.27 38.19
CA ALA A 13 -3.63 -7.84 38.41
C ALA A 13 -2.64 -8.85 37.80
N GLY A 14 -1.58 -8.28 37.23
CA GLY A 14 -0.24 -8.84 37.36
C GLY A 14 0.18 -9.89 36.35
N LEU A 15 1.22 -9.56 35.61
CA LEU A 15 2.47 -10.31 35.66
C LEU A 15 3.53 -9.55 34.84
N ALA A 16 4.49 -9.03 35.56
CA ALA A 16 5.75 -8.56 35.03
C ALA A 16 6.54 -9.73 34.43
N GLY A 17 7.02 -9.61 33.23
CA GLY A 17 7.84 -10.61 32.56
C GLY A 17 8.69 -9.99 31.48
N GLY A 18 9.88 -9.55 31.83
CA GLY A 18 11.16 -9.93 31.26
C GLY A 18 11.49 -9.38 29.88
N CYS A 19 12.10 -8.19 29.83
CA CYS A 19 12.94 -7.75 28.71
C CYS A 19 14.12 -8.71 28.52
N ALA A 20 14.18 -9.41 27.40
CA ALA A 20 15.41 -10.02 26.91
C ALA A 20 15.70 -9.41 25.54
N LEU A 21 16.64 -8.48 25.51
CA LEU A 21 17.26 -7.96 24.29
C LEU A 21 18.26 -9.01 23.79
N PRO A 22 18.21 -9.44 22.53
CA PRO A 22 19.31 -10.18 21.94
C PRO A 22 20.43 -9.22 21.56
N THR A 23 21.58 -9.38 22.21
CA THR A 23 22.83 -8.72 21.86
C THR A 23 23.36 -9.22 20.52
N PRO A 24 23.90 -8.33 19.65
CA PRO A 24 24.55 -8.76 18.42
C PRO A 24 25.92 -9.36 18.75
N VAL A 25 26.08 -10.63 18.44
CA VAL A 25 27.38 -11.33 18.49
C VAL A 25 28.27 -10.79 17.36
N ARG A 26 29.26 -10.02 17.77
CA ARG A 26 30.38 -9.60 16.95
C ARG A 26 31.30 -10.81 16.77
N ARG A 27 31.27 -11.46 15.61
CA ARG A 27 32.33 -12.44 15.25
C ARG A 27 33.50 -11.71 14.68
N SER A 28 34.52 -11.55 15.48
CA SER A 28 35.90 -11.32 15.05
C SER A 28 36.43 -12.63 14.49
N GLY A 29 36.58 -12.73 13.19
CA GLY A 29 37.24 -13.85 12.52
C GLY A 29 38.61 -13.39 12.08
N THR A 30 39.56 -13.98 12.70
CA THR A 30 41.02 -13.90 12.57
C THR A 30 41.47 -14.12 11.13
N ALA A 31 42.37 -13.27 10.67
CA ALA A 31 43.17 -13.46 9.45
C ALA A 31 44.08 -14.69 9.61
N VAL A 32 44.17 -15.48 8.57
CA VAL A 32 45.24 -16.43 8.35
C VAL A 32 45.83 -16.15 6.97
N GLU A 33 47.07 -15.71 7.01
CA GLU A 33 47.94 -15.53 5.84
C GLU A 33 48.36 -16.89 5.27
N THR A 34 48.35 -16.99 4.01
CA THR A 34 49.14 -17.51 2.89
C THR A 34 50.48 -18.22 3.23
N PRO A 35 51.22 -18.94 2.36
CA PRO A 35 51.33 -18.81 0.90
C PRO A 35 51.47 -20.13 0.15
N GLY A 36 51.33 -20.11 -1.19
CA GLY A 36 51.73 -21.26 -1.99
C GLY A 36 51.40 -21.13 -3.47
N SER A 37 52.33 -20.59 -4.18
CA SER A 37 52.56 -20.58 -5.63
C SER A 37 52.29 -21.95 -6.29
N ALA A 38 51.60 -21.93 -7.45
CA ALA A 38 51.99 -22.71 -8.65
C ALA A 38 51.14 -22.26 -9.85
N SER A 39 51.83 -21.76 -10.84
CA SER A 39 51.38 -21.58 -12.22
C SER A 39 51.01 -22.89 -12.89
N ALA A 40 49.93 -22.87 -13.69
CA ALA A 40 49.86 -23.64 -14.94
C ALA A 40 48.70 -23.11 -15.82
N PRO A 41 48.81 -23.17 -17.14
CA PRO A 41 48.15 -22.28 -18.06
C PRO A 41 46.93 -22.90 -18.73
N GLY A 42 46.03 -22.02 -19.19
CA GLY A 42 45.26 -22.30 -20.40
C GLY A 42 43.95 -23.07 -20.20
N ALA A 43 42.89 -22.38 -19.84
CA ALA A 43 41.59 -22.73 -20.37
C ALA A 43 40.97 -21.43 -20.85
N ALA A 44 40.72 -21.35 -22.15
CA ALA A 44 40.01 -20.24 -22.79
C ALA A 44 38.62 -20.16 -22.17
N GLU A 45 38.44 -19.12 -21.38
CA GLU A 45 37.12 -18.71 -20.88
C GLU A 45 36.37 -18.19 -22.09
N VAL A 46 35.50 -19.02 -22.64
CA VAL A 46 34.54 -18.60 -23.63
C VAL A 46 33.53 -17.75 -22.82
N GLU A 47 33.78 -16.44 -22.82
CA GLU A 47 32.78 -15.44 -22.42
C GLU A 47 31.62 -15.60 -23.38
N VAL A 48 30.63 -16.40 -22.96
CA VAL A 48 29.28 -16.36 -23.55
C VAL A 48 28.71 -15.02 -23.08
N PRO A 49 28.45 -14.05 -23.96
CA PRO A 49 27.70 -12.87 -23.57
C PRO A 49 26.32 -13.36 -23.19
N VAL A 50 26.09 -13.44 -21.89
CA VAL A 50 24.73 -13.52 -21.37
C VAL A 50 24.12 -12.21 -21.80
N ALA A 51 23.39 -12.25 -22.91
CA ALA A 51 22.48 -11.16 -23.28
C ALA A 51 21.49 -11.04 -22.13
N GLU A 52 21.78 -10.11 -21.25
CA GLU A 52 20.82 -9.59 -20.28
C GLU A 52 19.58 -9.24 -21.09
N PRO A 53 18.41 -9.88 -20.85
CA PRO A 53 17.21 -9.53 -21.58
C PRO A 53 16.99 -8.05 -21.31
N ALA A 54 17.21 -7.22 -22.34
CA ALA A 54 16.94 -5.81 -22.30
C ALA A 54 15.49 -5.68 -21.81
N ALA A 55 15.37 -5.28 -20.55
CA ALA A 55 14.05 -4.94 -20.00
C ALA A 55 13.48 -3.91 -20.97
N PRO A 56 12.30 -4.11 -21.55
CA PRO A 56 11.71 -3.15 -22.45
C PRO A 56 11.72 -1.82 -21.70
N GLU A 57 12.32 -0.79 -22.29
CA GLU A 57 12.31 0.57 -21.75
C GLU A 57 10.84 0.96 -21.57
N ALA A 58 10.32 0.68 -20.39
CA ALA A 58 8.93 0.94 -20.05
C ALA A 58 8.77 2.45 -19.99
N VAL A 59 8.18 3.00 -21.06
CA VAL A 59 7.69 4.38 -21.03
C VAL A 59 6.89 4.53 -19.73
N PRO A 60 7.24 5.46 -18.82
CA PRO A 60 6.63 5.51 -17.48
C PRO A 60 5.10 5.43 -17.48
N GLY A 61 4.44 6.10 -18.42
CA GLY A 61 2.99 6.02 -18.62
C GLY A 61 2.48 4.62 -19.01
N GLY A 62 3.26 3.85 -19.78
CA GLY A 62 2.89 2.48 -20.16
C GLY A 62 2.84 1.51 -18.97
N ALA A 63 3.78 1.65 -18.04
CA ALA A 63 3.81 0.83 -16.83
C ALA A 63 2.60 1.11 -15.93
N VAL A 64 2.21 2.38 -15.76
CA VAL A 64 1.03 2.77 -14.98
C VAL A 64 -0.24 2.21 -15.62
N VAL A 65 -0.40 2.33 -16.94
CA VAL A 65 -1.56 1.78 -17.67
C VAL A 65 -1.66 0.27 -17.47
N ALA A 66 -0.54 -0.47 -17.58
CA ALA A 66 -0.50 -1.91 -17.35
C ALA A 66 -0.93 -2.28 -15.91
N LEU A 67 -0.43 -1.55 -14.91
CA LEU A 67 -0.79 -1.75 -13.51
C LEU A 67 -2.27 -1.45 -13.23
N VAL A 68 -2.82 -0.39 -13.82
CA VAL A 68 -4.25 -0.05 -13.70
C VAL A 68 -5.12 -1.13 -14.34
N ARG A 69 -4.71 -1.67 -15.49
CA ARG A 69 -5.40 -2.80 -16.12
C ARG A 69 -5.38 -4.03 -15.22
N THR A 70 -4.21 -4.43 -14.72
CA THR A 70 -4.08 -5.52 -13.76
C THR A 70 -4.99 -5.31 -12.56
N ALA A 71 -5.00 -4.12 -11.96
CA ALA A 71 -5.87 -3.80 -10.83
C ALA A 71 -7.35 -3.98 -11.17
N SER A 72 -7.75 -3.58 -12.39
CA SER A 72 -9.14 -3.72 -12.84
C SER A 72 -9.53 -5.18 -13.01
N ASP A 73 -8.64 -6.02 -13.55
CA ASP A 73 -8.87 -7.43 -13.76
C ASP A 73 -8.94 -8.20 -12.43
N GLU A 74 -8.03 -7.90 -11.50
CA GLU A 74 -8.04 -8.43 -10.14
C GLU A 74 -9.32 -8.05 -9.38
N ALA A 75 -9.75 -6.79 -9.50
CA ALA A 75 -10.97 -6.31 -8.86
C ALA A 75 -12.22 -6.98 -9.40
N ARG A 76 -12.30 -7.23 -10.71
CA ARG A 76 -13.41 -7.99 -11.32
C ARG A 76 -13.44 -9.43 -10.84
N ALA A 77 -12.29 -10.02 -10.59
CA ALA A 77 -12.16 -11.36 -10.04
C ALA A 77 -12.40 -11.43 -8.52
N GLY A 78 -12.74 -10.29 -7.87
CA GLY A 78 -12.94 -10.20 -6.42
C GLY A 78 -11.66 -10.21 -5.59
N ARG A 79 -10.49 -10.22 -6.22
CA ARG A 79 -9.19 -10.23 -5.54
C ARG A 79 -8.76 -8.79 -5.21
N TYR A 80 -9.47 -8.17 -4.27
CA TYR A 80 -9.30 -6.74 -3.95
C TYR A 80 -7.93 -6.39 -3.38
N ASP A 81 -7.27 -7.33 -2.68
CA ASP A 81 -5.92 -7.11 -2.14
C ASP A 81 -4.86 -7.06 -3.26
N ALA A 82 -4.94 -7.95 -4.23
CA ALA A 82 -4.07 -7.93 -5.40
C ALA A 82 -4.30 -6.68 -6.25
N ALA A 83 -5.56 -6.29 -6.43
CA ALA A 83 -5.92 -5.05 -7.12
C ALA A 83 -5.36 -3.81 -6.42
N ALA A 84 -5.48 -3.72 -5.09
CA ALA A 84 -4.92 -2.62 -4.31
C ALA A 84 -3.39 -2.57 -4.43
N GLY A 85 -2.71 -3.70 -4.32
CA GLY A 85 -1.26 -3.79 -4.50
C GLY A 85 -0.79 -3.33 -5.90
N ALA A 86 -1.56 -3.61 -6.96
CA ALA A 86 -1.26 -3.11 -8.30
C ALA A 86 -1.40 -1.57 -8.38
N LEU A 87 -2.48 -1.00 -7.80
CA LEU A 87 -2.64 0.47 -7.75
C LEU A 87 -1.59 1.14 -6.87
N GLU A 88 -1.19 0.55 -5.77
CA GLU A 88 -0.12 1.09 -4.93
C GLU A 88 1.22 1.15 -5.67
N ARG A 89 1.50 0.17 -6.55
CA ARG A 89 2.66 0.24 -7.44
C ARG A 89 2.52 1.36 -8.47
N ALA A 90 1.34 1.54 -9.06
CA ALA A 90 1.07 2.63 -9.99
C ALA A 90 1.25 4.01 -9.33
N ILE A 91 0.76 4.16 -8.10
CA ILE A 91 0.91 5.38 -7.29
C ILE A 91 2.39 5.68 -6.97
N ARG A 92 3.24 4.68 -6.80
CA ARG A 92 4.69 4.91 -6.63
C ARG A 92 5.34 5.50 -7.87
N ILE A 93 4.82 5.20 -9.06
CA ILE A 93 5.31 5.75 -10.33
C ILE A 93 4.73 7.16 -10.52
N GLU A 94 3.43 7.34 -10.33
CA GLU A 94 2.71 8.60 -10.52
C GLU A 94 1.97 9.02 -9.23
N PRO A 95 2.67 9.53 -8.20
CA PRO A 95 2.08 9.81 -6.89
C PRO A 95 1.11 10.99 -6.89
N ARG A 96 1.14 11.81 -7.95
CA ARG A 96 0.27 13.00 -8.09
C ARG A 96 -0.95 12.76 -8.97
N ASP A 97 -1.14 11.56 -9.52
CA ASP A 97 -2.34 11.25 -10.28
C ASP A 97 -3.53 11.00 -9.33
N PRO A 98 -4.50 11.91 -9.27
CA PRO A 98 -5.65 11.80 -8.38
C PRO A 98 -6.59 10.65 -8.76
N GLU A 99 -6.58 10.19 -10.01
CA GLU A 99 -7.41 9.06 -10.45
C GLU A 99 -6.97 7.74 -9.80
N LEU A 100 -5.65 7.52 -9.67
CA LEU A 100 -5.10 6.34 -9.01
C LEU A 100 -5.53 6.27 -7.54
N TRP A 101 -5.49 7.42 -6.84
CA TRP A 101 -5.94 7.52 -5.46
C TRP A 101 -7.44 7.28 -5.31
N ALA A 102 -8.25 7.79 -6.23
CA ALA A 102 -9.69 7.55 -6.22
C ALA A 102 -10.02 6.06 -6.43
N ARG A 103 -9.36 5.39 -7.36
CA ARG A 103 -9.50 3.94 -7.60
C ARG A 103 -9.07 3.11 -6.38
N LEU A 104 -7.97 3.49 -5.73
CA LEU A 104 -7.53 2.81 -4.50
C LEU A 104 -8.55 2.97 -3.38
N ALA A 105 -9.18 4.16 -3.24
CA ALA A 105 -10.22 4.39 -2.25
C ALA A 105 -11.45 3.48 -2.47
N GLU A 106 -11.87 3.29 -3.71
CA GLU A 106 -12.95 2.34 -4.05
C GLU A 106 -12.62 0.91 -3.65
N LEU A 107 -11.38 0.47 -3.90
CA LEU A 107 -10.95 -0.86 -3.47
C LEU A 107 -10.93 -1.01 -1.95
N ARG A 108 -10.48 0.02 -1.24
CA ARG A 108 -10.50 0.02 0.24
C ARG A 108 -11.91 -0.10 0.82
N LEU A 109 -12.91 0.51 0.17
CA LEU A 109 -14.32 0.30 0.53
C LEU A 109 -14.75 -1.15 0.32
N ARG A 110 -14.39 -1.74 -0.82
CA ARG A 110 -14.72 -3.14 -1.13
C ARG A 110 -14.01 -4.14 -0.21
N GLN A 111 -12.85 -3.77 0.33
CA GLN A 111 -12.12 -4.52 1.35
C GLN A 111 -12.74 -4.38 2.76
N GLY A 112 -13.77 -3.57 2.95
CA GLY A 112 -14.31 -3.25 4.28
C GLY A 112 -13.37 -2.40 5.13
N GLN A 113 -12.55 -1.55 4.51
CA GLN A 113 -11.57 -0.68 5.16
C GLN A 113 -11.97 0.81 5.06
N PRO A 114 -13.10 1.23 5.64
CA PRO A 114 -13.65 2.56 5.39
C PRO A 114 -12.77 3.71 5.90
N ARG A 115 -12.02 3.53 7.00
CA ARG A 115 -11.09 4.58 7.48
C ARG A 115 -9.95 4.83 6.47
N GLN A 116 -9.41 3.77 5.88
CA GLN A 116 -8.36 3.90 4.86
C GLN A 116 -8.94 4.47 3.56
N ALA A 117 -10.14 4.05 3.18
CA ALA A 117 -10.85 4.57 2.02
C ALA A 117 -11.10 6.08 2.14
N GLU A 118 -11.55 6.57 3.30
CA GLU A 118 -11.73 8.00 3.57
C GLU A 118 -10.43 8.78 3.37
N ALA A 119 -9.36 8.37 4.02
CA ALA A 119 -8.06 9.03 3.93
C ALA A 119 -7.55 9.06 2.47
N THR A 120 -7.68 7.94 1.76
CA THR A 120 -7.26 7.80 0.35
C THR A 120 -8.12 8.68 -0.58
N ALA A 121 -9.44 8.73 -0.37
CA ALA A 121 -10.34 9.58 -1.13
C ALA A 121 -10.07 11.07 -0.91
N LEU A 122 -9.79 11.49 0.33
CA LEU A 122 -9.38 12.87 0.63
C LEU A 122 -8.07 13.23 -0.08
N LYS A 123 -7.13 12.29 -0.19
CA LYS A 123 -5.91 12.50 -0.97
C LYS A 123 -6.21 12.72 -2.45
N ALA A 124 -7.11 11.93 -3.05
CA ALA A 124 -7.55 12.14 -4.42
C ALA A 124 -8.16 13.53 -4.60
N VAL A 125 -9.03 13.97 -3.70
CA VAL A 125 -9.65 15.31 -3.73
C VAL A 125 -8.59 16.41 -3.65
N SER A 126 -7.59 16.27 -2.79
CA SER A 126 -6.55 17.28 -2.60
C SER A 126 -5.62 17.41 -3.82
N LEU A 127 -5.41 16.32 -4.55
CA LEU A 127 -4.58 16.29 -5.76
C LEU A 127 -5.36 16.74 -7.01
N ALA A 128 -6.68 16.61 -7.01
CA ALA A 128 -7.51 17.03 -8.12
C ALA A 128 -7.50 18.57 -8.25
N GLY A 129 -6.99 19.05 -9.37
CA GLY A 129 -6.97 20.48 -9.70
C GLY A 129 -8.38 21.09 -9.84
N PRO A 130 -8.48 22.42 -9.98
CA PRO A 130 -9.76 23.11 -10.10
C PRO A 130 -10.58 22.64 -11.33
N ASP A 131 -9.91 22.21 -12.38
CA ASP A 131 -10.53 21.79 -13.64
C ASP A 131 -11.06 20.34 -13.60
N ARG A 132 -10.67 19.55 -12.60
CA ARG A 132 -11.09 18.15 -12.42
C ARG A 132 -12.27 18.04 -11.45
N ARG A 133 -13.37 18.77 -11.76
CA ARG A 133 -14.59 18.80 -10.94
C ARG A 133 -15.24 17.43 -10.79
N ASP A 134 -15.25 16.67 -11.87
CA ASP A 134 -15.74 15.29 -11.92
C ASP A 134 -15.04 14.38 -10.88
N LEU A 135 -13.72 14.49 -10.85
CA LEU A 135 -12.89 13.68 -9.95
C LEU A 135 -13.02 14.12 -8.49
N LYS A 136 -13.13 15.44 -8.25
CA LYS A 136 -13.45 15.94 -6.91
C LYS A 136 -14.81 15.43 -6.42
N ALA A 137 -15.83 15.49 -7.28
CA ALA A 137 -17.16 14.99 -6.96
C ALA A 137 -17.13 13.47 -6.66
N ARG A 138 -16.35 12.70 -7.43
CA ARG A 138 -16.13 11.27 -7.15
C ARG A 138 -15.44 11.06 -5.81
N GLY A 139 -14.36 11.81 -5.53
CA GLY A 139 -13.65 11.74 -4.26
C GLY A 139 -14.55 12.05 -3.06
N TYR A 140 -15.34 13.12 -3.11
CA TYR A 140 -16.29 13.45 -2.04
C TYR A 140 -17.37 12.38 -1.86
N ARG A 141 -17.82 11.75 -2.95
CA ARG A 141 -18.76 10.64 -2.88
C ARG A 141 -18.17 9.45 -2.12
N LEU A 142 -16.89 9.12 -2.41
CA LEU A 142 -16.18 8.05 -1.73
C LEU A 142 -15.98 8.34 -0.23
N VAL A 143 -15.65 9.59 0.11
CA VAL A 143 -15.58 10.02 1.52
C VAL A 143 -16.93 9.85 2.21
N ALA A 144 -18.02 10.29 1.56
CA ALA A 144 -19.36 10.14 2.12
C ALA A 144 -19.75 8.67 2.31
N GLU A 145 -19.37 7.80 1.39
CA GLU A 145 -19.60 6.35 1.48
C GLU A 145 -18.79 5.72 2.61
N ALA A 146 -17.50 6.06 2.71
CA ALA A 146 -16.64 5.61 3.79
C ALA A 146 -17.19 6.01 5.17
N ARG A 147 -17.66 7.25 5.32
CA ARG A 147 -18.27 7.74 6.56
C ARG A 147 -19.59 7.06 6.90
N ARG A 148 -20.40 6.74 5.89
CA ARG A 148 -21.61 5.92 6.15
C ARG A 148 -21.25 4.53 6.66
N ALA A 149 -20.20 3.93 6.09
CA ALA A 149 -19.70 2.64 6.54
C ALA A 149 -19.09 2.68 7.95
N LEU A 150 -18.74 3.88 8.45
CA LEU A 150 -18.28 4.11 9.81
C LEU A 150 -19.42 4.59 10.75
N ASP A 151 -20.68 4.55 10.30
CA ASP A 151 -21.86 5.07 11.01
C ASP A 151 -21.78 6.58 11.31
N ASP A 152 -20.93 7.31 10.60
CA ASP A 152 -20.83 8.78 10.70
C ASP A 152 -21.77 9.46 9.69
N LEU A 153 -23.06 9.44 9.99
CA LEU A 153 -24.09 10.01 9.10
C LEU A 153 -23.95 11.53 8.90
N HIS A 154 -23.45 12.26 9.88
CA HIS A 154 -23.27 13.71 9.79
C HIS A 154 -22.15 14.09 8.83
N GLY A 155 -20.98 13.51 8.99
CA GLY A 155 -19.85 13.71 8.09
C GLY A 155 -20.16 13.28 6.66
N ALA A 156 -20.86 12.19 6.45
CA ALA A 156 -21.26 11.70 5.13
C ALA A 156 -22.11 12.73 4.36
N ARG A 157 -23.09 13.38 5.01
CA ARG A 157 -23.96 14.39 4.38
C ARG A 157 -23.16 15.63 3.93
N ALA A 158 -22.24 16.11 4.76
CA ALA A 158 -21.41 17.27 4.46
C ALA A 158 -20.53 17.05 3.21
N PHE A 159 -20.01 15.85 3.00
CA PHE A 159 -19.22 15.53 1.81
C PHE A 159 -20.09 15.24 0.58
N ALA A 160 -21.27 14.66 0.73
CA ALA A 160 -22.17 14.39 -0.38
C ALA A 160 -22.68 15.68 -1.06
N SER A 161 -22.90 16.77 -0.31
CA SER A 161 -23.36 18.05 -0.86
C SER A 161 -22.29 18.80 -1.67
N ARG A 162 -21.01 18.55 -1.44
CA ARG A 162 -19.89 19.22 -2.15
C ARG A 162 -19.65 18.70 -3.57
N ARG A 163 -20.41 17.70 -4.00
CA ARG A 163 -20.28 17.13 -5.35
C ARG A 163 -21.08 17.88 -6.44
N GLN A 164 -21.94 18.78 -6.04
CA GLN A 164 -22.73 19.64 -6.93
C GLN A 164 -21.91 20.87 -7.28
#